data_d81d92ed23b4a1f7f312f68167e20163
#
_entry.id   d81d92ed23b4a1f7f312f68167e20163
#
_cell.length_a   1.000
_cell.length_b   1.000
_cell.length_c   1.000
_cell.angle_alpha   90.00
_cell.angle_beta   90.00
_cell.angle_gamma   90.00
#
_symmetry.space_group_name_H-M   'P 1'
#
loop_
_entity.id
_entity.type
_entity.pdbx_description
1 polymer ?
#
loop_
_entity_poly.entity_id
_entity_poly.type
_entity_poly.pdbx_seq_one_letter_code
_entity_poly.pdbx_strand_id
1 'polypeptide(L)'
;MGMPVVSVSLSGNLLKKLDEFVEKRGYSSRSEAIRDAVRDALSEYELSMFERGKVTATITVISRREKSGVDERLMRLRHQHDDIVSGNIHIHLGKDYCLEVFITEGEAEDILNFIGRIRAMRGVQRVKYTMVPLADTSEHWL
;
A
#
# COMPACT_ATOMS: atom_id res chain seq x y z
N MET A 1 -8.78 -9.25 -33.40
CA MET A 1 -7.85 -10.19 -32.79
C MET A 1 -8.41 -10.74 -31.49
N GLY A 2 -8.34 -12.04 -31.29
CA GLY A 2 -8.79 -12.66 -30.05
C GLY A 2 -7.92 -12.27 -28.87
N MET A 3 -8.49 -12.34 -27.67
CA MET A 3 -7.72 -12.14 -26.43
C MET A 3 -6.82 -13.35 -26.17
N PRO A 4 -5.54 -13.10 -25.84
CA PRO A 4 -4.68 -14.20 -25.41
C PRO A 4 -5.22 -14.90 -24.17
N VAL A 5 -4.94 -16.20 -24.05
CA VAL A 5 -5.35 -16.99 -22.90
C VAL A 5 -4.10 -17.39 -22.11
N VAL A 6 -4.15 -17.15 -20.80
CA VAL A 6 -3.08 -17.56 -19.87
C VAL A 6 -3.68 -18.51 -18.84
N SER A 7 -2.97 -19.61 -18.61
CA SER A 7 -3.37 -20.62 -17.62
C SER A 7 -2.48 -20.49 -16.38
N VAL A 8 -3.08 -20.51 -15.20
CA VAL A 8 -2.38 -20.43 -13.93
C VAL A 8 -2.90 -21.53 -13.01
N SER A 9 -2.00 -22.22 -12.35
CA SER A 9 -2.35 -23.19 -11.31
C SER A 9 -2.51 -22.51 -9.98
N LEU A 10 -3.62 -22.77 -9.30
CA LEU A 10 -3.89 -22.26 -7.97
C LEU A 10 -4.02 -23.42 -6.98
N SER A 11 -3.56 -23.21 -5.75
CA SER A 11 -3.82 -24.18 -4.70
C SER A 11 -5.33 -24.28 -4.42
N GLY A 12 -5.78 -25.42 -3.88
CA GLY A 12 -7.18 -25.60 -3.55
C GLY A 12 -7.70 -24.53 -2.56
N ASN A 13 -6.87 -24.16 -1.60
CA ASN A 13 -7.21 -23.11 -0.65
C ASN A 13 -7.37 -21.74 -1.31
N LEU A 14 -6.47 -21.39 -2.23
CA LEU A 14 -6.54 -20.12 -2.95
C LEU A 14 -7.75 -20.08 -3.87
N LEU A 15 -8.03 -21.18 -4.56
CA LEU A 15 -9.22 -21.28 -5.41
C LEU A 15 -10.52 -21.10 -4.61
N LYS A 16 -10.60 -21.72 -3.43
CA LYS A 16 -11.75 -21.55 -2.55
C LYS A 16 -11.95 -20.10 -2.13
N LYS A 17 -10.87 -19.42 -1.77
CA LYS A 17 -10.91 -17.98 -1.44
C LYS A 17 -11.32 -17.13 -2.62
N LEU A 18 -10.86 -17.49 -3.80
CA LEU A 18 -11.26 -16.80 -5.03
C LEU A 18 -12.77 -16.96 -5.28
N ASP A 19 -13.30 -18.16 -5.11
CA ASP A 19 -14.74 -18.41 -5.29
C ASP A 19 -15.58 -17.63 -4.28
N GLU A 20 -15.16 -17.55 -3.03
CA GLU A 20 -15.79 -16.70 -2.02
C GLU A 20 -15.74 -15.22 -2.39
N PHE A 21 -14.61 -14.76 -2.91
CA PHE A 21 -14.42 -13.39 -3.36
C PHE A 21 -15.35 -13.06 -4.54
N VAL A 22 -15.44 -13.96 -5.52
CA VAL A 22 -16.35 -13.81 -6.66
C VAL A 22 -17.79 -13.63 -6.18
N GLU A 23 -18.23 -14.48 -5.28
CA GLU A 23 -19.58 -14.45 -4.75
C GLU A 23 -19.87 -13.19 -3.94
N LYS A 24 -19.01 -12.88 -2.97
CA LYS A 24 -19.21 -11.73 -2.07
C LYS A 24 -19.12 -10.38 -2.75
N ARG A 25 -18.31 -10.27 -3.79
CA ARG A 25 -18.13 -9.02 -4.54
C ARG A 25 -19.06 -8.89 -5.74
N GLY A 26 -19.82 -9.94 -6.04
CA GLY A 26 -20.80 -9.92 -7.14
C GLY A 26 -20.19 -9.97 -8.53
N TYR A 27 -19.00 -10.55 -8.68
CA TYR A 27 -18.41 -10.76 -9.99
C TYR A 27 -19.21 -11.80 -10.79
N SER A 28 -19.29 -11.63 -12.09
CA SER A 28 -20.01 -12.55 -12.97
C SER A 28 -19.27 -13.88 -13.17
N SER A 29 -17.97 -13.91 -12.95
CA SER A 29 -17.14 -15.11 -13.17
C SER A 29 -15.79 -14.98 -12.45
N ARG A 30 -15.10 -16.11 -12.31
CA ARG A 30 -13.70 -16.14 -11.84
C ARG A 30 -12.81 -15.25 -12.71
N SER A 31 -12.99 -15.30 -14.02
CA SER A 31 -12.21 -14.52 -14.97
C SER A 31 -12.34 -13.02 -14.75
N GLU A 32 -13.56 -12.54 -14.48
CA GLU A 32 -13.77 -11.13 -14.16
C GLU A 32 -13.07 -10.71 -12.87
N ALA A 33 -13.19 -11.52 -11.81
CA ALA A 33 -12.54 -11.25 -10.54
C ALA A 33 -11.02 -11.23 -10.68
N ILE A 34 -10.46 -12.17 -11.44
CA ILE A 34 -9.01 -12.25 -11.67
C ILE A 34 -8.54 -11.07 -12.49
N ARG A 35 -9.25 -10.69 -13.55
CA ARG A 35 -8.87 -9.52 -14.37
C ARG A 35 -8.86 -8.26 -13.54
N ASP A 36 -9.85 -8.08 -12.69
CA ASP A 36 -9.94 -6.90 -11.82
C ASP A 36 -8.80 -6.87 -10.80
N ALA A 37 -8.53 -8.01 -10.15
CA ALA A 37 -7.40 -8.13 -9.22
C ALA A 37 -6.04 -7.89 -9.89
N VAL A 38 -5.86 -8.37 -11.12
CA VAL A 38 -4.63 -8.14 -11.89
C VAL A 38 -4.49 -6.67 -12.26
N ARG A 39 -5.58 -6.01 -12.69
CA ARG A 39 -5.55 -4.57 -12.98
C ARG A 39 -5.15 -3.78 -11.74
N ASP A 40 -5.71 -4.11 -10.59
CA ASP A 40 -5.37 -3.44 -9.32
C ASP A 40 -3.90 -3.63 -8.97
N ALA A 41 -3.40 -4.85 -9.04
CA ALA A 41 -1.99 -5.15 -8.75
C ALA A 41 -1.04 -4.41 -9.70
N LEU A 42 -1.38 -4.37 -11.00
CA LEU A 42 -0.58 -3.67 -12.00
C LEU A 42 -0.63 -2.16 -11.83
N SER A 43 -1.79 -1.62 -11.43
CA SER A 43 -1.93 -0.19 -11.15
C SER A 43 -1.03 0.24 -9.98
N GLU A 44 -0.99 -0.56 -8.91
CA GLU A 44 -0.07 -0.31 -7.80
C GLU A 44 1.40 -0.36 -8.26
N TYR A 45 1.73 -1.36 -9.09
CA TYR A 45 3.08 -1.50 -9.63
C TYR A 45 3.46 -0.31 -10.52
N GLU A 46 2.59 0.08 -11.42
CA GLU A 46 2.81 1.23 -12.30
C GLU A 46 2.99 2.52 -11.51
N LEU A 47 2.18 2.73 -10.47
CA LEU A 47 2.35 3.85 -9.56
C LEU A 47 3.73 3.86 -8.90
N SER A 48 4.22 2.69 -8.49
CA SER A 48 5.54 2.57 -7.87
C SER A 48 6.68 2.81 -8.86
N MET A 49 6.43 2.64 -10.15
CA MET A 49 7.41 2.86 -11.23
C MET A 49 7.47 4.31 -11.69
N PHE A 50 6.52 5.15 -11.30
CA PHE A 50 6.59 6.59 -11.52
C PHE A 50 7.61 7.21 -10.55
N GLU A 51 8.87 6.94 -10.79
CA GLU A 51 9.99 7.48 -10.01
C GLU A 51 10.17 8.99 -10.20
N ARG A 52 9.39 9.59 -11.07
CA ARG A 52 9.51 11.01 -11.41
C ARG A 52 8.16 11.70 -11.25
N GLY A 53 8.13 12.70 -10.39
CA GLY A 53 6.97 13.53 -10.20
C GLY A 53 6.47 13.53 -8.76
N LYS A 54 5.73 14.55 -8.44
CA LYS A 54 5.16 14.71 -7.12
C LYS A 54 3.95 13.83 -6.93
N VAL A 55 3.90 13.19 -5.78
CA VAL A 55 2.77 12.35 -5.36
C VAL A 55 2.37 12.74 -3.95
N THR A 56 1.15 12.39 -3.59
CA THR A 56 0.74 12.33 -2.18
C THR A 56 0.54 10.87 -1.82
N ALA A 57 0.90 10.50 -0.61
CA ALA A 57 0.68 9.15 -0.12
C ALA A 57 0.16 9.16 1.31
N THR A 58 -0.77 8.26 1.56
CA THR A 58 -1.24 7.96 2.91
C THR A 58 -0.65 6.62 3.29
N ILE A 59 0.13 6.59 4.36
CA ILE A 59 0.87 5.41 4.80
C ILE A 59 0.31 4.97 6.15
N THR A 60 -0.18 3.74 6.19
CA THR A 60 -0.71 3.14 7.41
C THR A 60 0.30 2.16 7.97
N VAL A 61 0.70 2.37 9.22
CA VAL A 61 1.70 1.55 9.93
C VAL A 61 1.04 0.93 11.16
N ILE A 62 1.09 -0.38 11.26
CA ILE A 62 0.69 -1.11 12.46
C ILE A 62 1.96 -1.57 13.16
N SER A 63 2.11 -1.21 14.41
CA SER A 63 3.25 -1.59 15.24
C SER A 63 2.78 -2.18 16.56
N ARG A 64 3.65 -2.91 17.22
CA ARG A 64 3.38 -3.38 18.58
C ARG A 64 3.54 -2.25 19.57
N ARG A 65 2.53 -2.12 20.42
CA ARG A 65 2.50 -1.13 21.51
C ARG A 65 3.41 -1.58 22.64
N GLU A 66 4.67 -1.75 22.37
CA GLU A 66 5.55 -2.26 23.40
C GLU A 66 6.84 -1.52 23.56
N LYS A 67 7.50 -1.90 24.58
CA LYS A 67 8.84 -1.76 25.08
C LYS A 67 9.96 -1.61 24.05
N SER A 68 9.69 -1.77 22.78
CA SER A 68 10.68 -1.70 21.69
C SER A 68 11.04 -0.27 21.27
N GLY A 69 10.33 0.74 21.78
CA GLY A 69 10.57 2.13 21.38
C GLY A 69 10.22 2.44 19.93
N VAL A 70 9.30 1.69 19.35
CA VAL A 70 8.86 1.88 17.95
C VAL A 70 8.34 3.29 17.74
N ASP A 71 7.50 3.79 18.64
CA ASP A 71 6.90 5.12 18.52
C ASP A 71 7.97 6.21 18.48
N GLU A 72 8.97 6.12 19.31
CA GLU A 72 10.08 7.08 19.32
C GLU A 72 10.89 7.03 18.04
N ARG A 73 11.15 5.82 17.52
CA ARG A 73 11.87 5.64 16.28
C ARG A 73 11.08 6.12 15.08
N LEU A 74 9.76 5.88 15.06
CA LEU A 74 8.88 6.41 14.01
C LEU A 74 8.87 7.93 14.01
N MET A 75 8.79 8.55 15.18
CA MET A 75 8.79 10.01 15.29
C MET A 75 10.16 10.59 14.91
N ARG A 76 11.24 9.92 15.26
CA ARG A 76 12.59 10.33 14.85
C ARG A 76 12.72 10.26 13.32
N LEU A 77 12.26 9.18 12.72
CA LEU A 77 12.25 9.03 11.26
C LEU A 77 11.39 10.10 10.60
N ARG A 78 10.22 10.38 11.16
CA ARG A 78 9.35 11.44 10.67
C ARG A 78 10.08 12.79 10.66
N HIS A 79 10.75 13.14 11.73
CA HIS A 79 11.49 14.42 11.83
C HIS A 79 12.64 14.50 10.82
N GLN A 80 13.25 13.38 10.50
CA GLN A 80 14.27 13.33 9.44
C GLN A 80 13.68 13.55 8.05
N HIS A 81 12.37 13.43 7.90
CA HIS A 81 11.65 13.56 6.64
C HIS A 81 10.54 14.61 6.70
N ASP A 82 10.75 15.67 7.47
CA ASP A 82 9.80 16.78 7.61
C ASP A 82 9.48 17.46 6.27
N ASP A 83 10.39 17.35 5.32
CA ASP A 83 10.21 17.88 3.96
C ASP A 83 9.11 17.15 3.17
N ILE A 84 8.84 15.89 3.49
CA ILE A 84 7.83 15.10 2.79
C ILE A 84 6.62 14.75 3.66
N VAL A 85 6.74 14.76 4.99
CA VAL A 85 5.64 14.41 5.90
C VAL A 85 4.85 15.66 6.28
N SER A 86 3.62 15.74 5.80
CA SER A 86 2.72 16.86 6.10
C SER A 86 2.06 16.74 7.46
N GLY A 87 1.85 15.52 7.93
CA GLY A 87 1.23 15.27 9.22
C GLY A 87 1.15 13.79 9.52
N ASN A 88 0.77 13.47 10.74
CA ASN A 88 0.56 12.09 11.16
C ASN A 88 -0.50 12.01 12.26
N ILE A 89 -1.14 10.85 12.34
CA ILE A 89 -2.13 10.53 13.35
C ILE A 89 -1.68 9.27 14.07
N HIS A 90 -1.70 9.29 15.40
CA HIS A 90 -1.36 8.15 16.23
C HIS A 90 -2.56 7.69 17.02
N ILE A 91 -2.91 6.42 16.91
CA ILE A 91 -4.06 5.82 17.58
C ILE A 91 -3.66 4.50 18.21
N HIS A 92 -4.10 4.26 19.45
CA HIS A 92 -3.93 2.97 20.09
C HIS A 92 -5.03 2.01 19.63
N LEU A 93 -4.62 0.84 19.17
CA LEU A 93 -5.54 -0.23 18.76
C LEU A 93 -5.53 -1.32 19.83
N GLY A 94 -6.51 -1.28 20.72
CA GLY A 94 -6.57 -2.21 21.84
C GLY A 94 -5.37 -2.05 22.77
N LYS A 95 -4.91 -3.17 23.34
CA LYS A 95 -3.81 -3.19 24.30
C LYS A 95 -2.43 -3.37 23.68
N ASP A 96 -2.38 -4.01 22.52
CA ASP A 96 -1.14 -4.57 21.98
C ASP A 96 -0.59 -3.84 20.76
N TYR A 97 -1.39 -3.00 20.11
CA TYR A 97 -1.00 -2.39 18.84
C TYR A 97 -1.21 -0.88 18.81
N CYS A 98 -0.42 -0.24 17.98
CA CYS A 98 -0.58 1.16 17.61
C CYS A 98 -0.76 1.27 16.11
N LEU A 99 -1.60 2.21 15.73
CA LEU A 99 -1.77 2.65 14.35
C LEU A 99 -1.13 4.03 14.20
N GLU A 100 -0.24 4.15 13.23
CA GLU A 100 0.28 5.43 12.80
C GLU A 100 -0.10 5.65 11.35
N VAL A 101 -0.67 6.79 11.04
CA VAL A 101 -0.98 7.18 9.67
C VAL A 101 -0.15 8.40 9.33
N PHE A 102 0.70 8.28 8.32
CA PHE A 102 1.49 9.39 7.80
C PHE A 102 0.82 9.91 6.53
N ILE A 103 0.68 11.22 6.45
CA ILE A 103 0.24 11.90 5.25
C ILE A 103 1.46 12.59 4.66
N THR A 104 1.79 12.23 3.43
CA THR A 104 3.03 12.66 2.78
C THR A 104 2.76 13.30 1.43
N GLU A 105 3.67 14.19 1.05
CA GLU A 105 3.67 14.84 -0.26
C GLU A 105 5.14 15.08 -0.66
N GLY A 106 5.48 14.73 -1.89
CA GLY A 106 6.83 14.93 -2.40
C GLY A 106 7.12 14.05 -3.61
N GLU A 107 8.39 13.92 -3.92
CA GLU A 107 8.81 13.03 -5.00
C GLU A 107 8.54 11.57 -4.62
N ALA A 108 8.03 10.79 -5.56
CA ALA A 108 7.67 9.40 -5.34
C ALA A 108 8.84 8.60 -4.76
N GLU A 109 10.05 8.81 -5.27
CA GLU A 109 11.25 8.14 -4.79
C GLU A 109 11.50 8.39 -3.30
N ASP A 110 11.39 9.64 -2.87
CA ASP A 110 11.62 10.01 -1.47
C ASP A 110 10.58 9.37 -0.54
N ILE A 111 9.33 9.33 -0.99
CA ILE A 111 8.25 8.71 -0.23
C ILE A 111 8.45 7.19 -0.15
N LEU A 112 8.83 6.53 -1.25
CA LEU A 112 9.11 5.10 -1.27
C LEU A 112 10.30 4.74 -0.37
N ASN A 113 11.33 5.58 -0.33
CA ASN A 113 12.46 5.41 0.58
C ASN A 113 12.02 5.51 2.04
N PHE A 114 11.18 6.47 2.37
CA PHE A 114 10.59 6.61 3.70
C PHE A 114 9.81 5.36 4.10
N ILE A 115 8.94 4.87 3.20
CA ILE A 115 8.17 3.63 3.42
C ILE A 115 9.10 2.44 3.65
N GLY A 116 10.16 2.31 2.85
CA GLY A 116 11.15 1.24 2.99
C GLY A 116 11.84 1.25 4.35
N ARG A 117 12.18 2.44 4.85
CA ARG A 117 12.79 2.59 6.18
C ARG A 117 11.83 2.23 7.30
N ILE A 118 10.55 2.54 7.15
CA ILE A 118 9.51 2.11 8.09
C ILE A 118 9.40 0.59 8.11
N ARG A 119 9.34 -0.05 6.94
CA ARG A 119 9.24 -1.51 6.83
C ARG A 119 10.40 -2.24 7.48
N ALA A 120 11.59 -1.68 7.39
CA ALA A 120 12.80 -2.25 7.98
C ALA A 120 12.87 -2.09 9.50
N MET A 121 11.99 -1.29 10.08
CA MET A 121 12.03 -0.95 11.50
C MET A 121 11.51 -2.10 12.35
N ARG A 122 12.28 -2.47 13.37
CA ARG A 122 11.89 -3.49 14.33
C ARG A 122 10.65 -3.06 15.12
N GLY A 123 9.68 -3.95 15.23
CA GLY A 123 8.41 -3.68 15.91
C GLY A 123 7.27 -3.27 15.00
N VAL A 124 7.58 -2.90 13.76
CA VAL A 124 6.57 -2.65 12.73
C VAL A 124 6.05 -3.99 12.23
N GLN A 125 4.75 -4.19 12.31
CA GLN A 125 4.08 -5.43 11.93
C GLN A 125 3.56 -5.39 10.50
N ARG A 126 3.05 -4.24 10.08
CA ARG A 126 2.45 -4.09 8.77
C ARG A 126 2.55 -2.66 8.28
N VAL A 127 2.80 -2.50 6.99
CA VAL A 127 2.79 -1.20 6.32
C VAL A 127 1.94 -1.33 5.06
N LYS A 128 0.97 -0.46 4.93
CA LYS A 128 0.15 -0.30 3.73
C LYS A 128 0.17 1.16 3.31
N TYR A 129 0.12 1.42 2.02
CA TYR A 129 0.07 2.80 1.54
C TYR A 129 -0.78 2.91 0.29
N THR A 130 -1.32 4.10 0.09
CA THR A 130 -1.99 4.51 -1.14
C THR A 130 -1.25 5.72 -1.68
N MET A 131 -0.85 5.68 -2.92
CA MET A 131 -0.10 6.76 -3.56
C MET A 131 -0.90 7.32 -4.73
N VAL A 132 -1.03 8.63 -4.78
CA VAL A 132 -1.77 9.34 -5.83
C VAL A 132 -0.87 10.38 -6.47
N PRO A 133 -0.68 10.34 -7.79
CA PRO A 133 0.08 11.36 -8.49
C PRO A 133 -0.59 12.72 -8.40
N LEU A 134 0.21 13.77 -8.20
CA LEU A 134 -0.26 15.15 -8.16
C LEU A 134 -0.05 15.88 -9.49
N ALA A 135 0.81 15.35 -10.35
CA ALA A 135 0.99 15.86 -11.69
C ALA A 135 -0.18 15.44 -12.59
N ASP A 136 -0.36 16.15 -13.70
CA ASP A 136 -1.42 15.88 -14.66
C ASP A 136 -1.21 14.50 -15.31
N THR A 137 -1.83 13.49 -14.73
CA THR A 137 -1.72 12.10 -15.14
C THR A 137 -2.99 11.61 -15.82
N SER A 138 -3.91 12.51 -16.12
CA SER A 138 -5.21 12.17 -16.69
C SER A 138 -5.12 11.35 -17.99
N GLU A 139 -4.02 11.46 -18.72
CA GLU A 139 -3.80 10.71 -19.96
C GLU A 139 -3.26 9.29 -19.75
N HIS A 140 -2.72 8.99 -18.57
CA HIS A 140 -2.04 7.71 -18.33
C HIS A 140 -2.91 6.67 -17.61
N TRP A 141 -4.03 7.08 -17.04
CA TRP A 141 -4.86 6.21 -16.20
C TRP A 141 -6.17 5.80 -16.85
N LEU A 142 -6.46 6.33 -18.00
CA LEU A 142 -7.60 5.99 -18.83
C LEU A 142 -7.18 4.98 -19.89
#